data_2f285ff3553999422a8159c981088c5c
#
_entry.id   2f285ff3553999422a8159c981088c5c
#
_cell.length_a   1.000
_cell.length_b   1.000
_cell.length_c   1.000
_cell.angle_alpha   90.00
_cell.angle_beta   90.00
_cell.angle_gamma   90.00
#
_symmetry.space_group_name_H-M   'P 1'
#
loop_
_entity.id
_entity.type
_entity.pdbx_description
1 polymer ?
#
loop_
_entity_poly.entity_id
_entity_poly.type
_entity_poly.pdbx_seq_one_letter_code
_entity_poly.pdbx_strand_id
1 'polypeptide(L)'
;AELMLPSTDLPADMAFFETHGFRLDQIFPADNPTVARLSGHGLRLCIDQNTVCEPPTIRLDINLAPDRHRHHLQAPNGTSLVFGEQPETMPVPTNYPFEVTRQANADEQVTGRAGMLYRDLIPSRFGGQMIASHISIPVGGPVNDMVHFHEVEFQLIYCYRGWVKVVYEDQGEPLILNPGDCVTQPPGIRHRVLESSDNLEVIEIGVPAIHMTNIDHELELPTSAFLPERVFGGQRFCHHVADRIPWLIDHEDKNNTDFKARETGVQAASRGV
;
A
#
# COMPACT_ATOMS: atom_id res chain seq x y z
N ALA A 1 -9.06 24.99 -4.91
CA ALA A 1 -10.33 24.30 -5.18
C ALA A 1 -11.18 24.30 -3.91
N GLU A 2 -12.51 24.26 -4.06
CA GLU A 2 -13.45 24.13 -2.95
C GLU A 2 -14.55 23.13 -3.30
N LEU A 3 -15.10 22.47 -2.29
CA LEU A 3 -16.22 21.56 -2.43
C LEU A 3 -17.52 22.33 -2.21
N MET A 4 -18.43 22.28 -3.20
CA MET A 4 -19.74 22.94 -3.14
C MET A 4 -20.73 22.05 -2.39
N LEU A 5 -21.39 22.60 -1.39
CA LEU A 5 -22.40 21.94 -0.58
C LEU A 5 -23.74 22.68 -0.69
N PRO A 6 -24.86 21.98 -0.86
CA PRO A 6 -26.17 22.61 -0.81
C PRO A 6 -26.52 23.03 0.62
N SER A 7 -27.44 23.97 0.80
CA SER A 7 -27.98 24.33 2.12
C SER A 7 -29.43 24.78 2.01
N THR A 8 -30.23 24.38 2.97
CA THR A 8 -31.57 24.92 3.20
C THR A 8 -31.64 25.73 4.49
N ASP A 9 -30.64 25.55 5.39
CA ASP A 9 -30.48 26.27 6.65
C ASP A 9 -28.98 26.55 6.88
N LEU A 10 -28.49 27.64 6.28
CA LEU A 10 -27.07 27.99 6.31
C LEU A 10 -26.52 28.15 7.74
N PRO A 11 -27.22 28.79 8.71
CA PRO A 11 -26.74 28.86 10.09
C PRO A 11 -26.55 27.51 10.76
N ALA A 12 -27.48 26.57 10.56
CA ALA A 12 -27.38 25.21 11.13
C ALA A 12 -26.22 24.42 10.52
N ASP A 13 -26.04 24.53 9.21
CA ASP A 13 -24.93 23.85 8.50
C ASP A 13 -23.58 24.43 8.94
N MET A 14 -23.44 25.75 9.03
CA MET A 14 -22.21 26.39 9.52
C MET A 14 -21.86 25.89 10.92
N ALA A 15 -22.82 25.95 11.87
CA ALA A 15 -22.59 25.49 13.24
C ALA A 15 -22.19 24.03 13.34
N PHE A 16 -22.76 23.18 12.47
CA PHE A 16 -22.36 21.76 12.39
C PHE A 16 -20.89 21.63 11.98
N PHE A 17 -20.46 22.24 10.87
CA PHE A 17 -19.10 22.13 10.39
C PHE A 17 -18.08 22.78 11.34
N GLU A 18 -18.42 23.91 11.96
CA GLU A 18 -17.56 24.58 12.97
C GLU A 18 -17.32 23.64 14.18
N THR A 19 -18.38 22.97 14.66
CA THR A 19 -18.27 21.98 15.76
C THR A 19 -17.36 20.81 15.41
N HIS A 20 -17.18 20.54 14.11
CA HIS A 20 -16.38 19.42 13.61
C HIS A 20 -15.03 19.86 13.01
N GLY A 21 -14.52 21.03 13.42
CA GLY A 21 -13.14 21.45 13.14
C GLY A 21 -12.95 22.22 11.84
N PHE A 22 -14.03 22.67 11.22
CA PHE A 22 -13.95 23.66 10.15
C PHE A 22 -14.07 25.08 10.75
N ARG A 23 -13.41 26.03 10.14
CA ARG A 23 -13.44 27.45 10.54
C ARG A 23 -14.11 28.26 9.46
N LEU A 24 -15.00 29.16 9.84
CA LEU A 24 -15.60 30.11 8.94
C LEU A 24 -14.54 31.12 8.43
N ASP A 25 -14.40 31.21 7.10
CA ASP A 25 -13.48 32.13 6.43
C ASP A 25 -14.24 33.35 5.82
N GLN A 26 -15.42 33.12 5.23
CA GLN A 26 -16.18 34.14 4.53
C GLN A 26 -17.69 33.86 4.57
N ILE A 27 -18.50 34.94 4.60
CA ILE A 27 -19.95 34.89 4.36
C ILE A 27 -20.33 35.93 3.31
N PHE A 28 -21.41 35.65 2.56
CA PHE A 28 -21.93 36.59 1.57
C PHE A 28 -23.45 36.40 1.36
N PRO A 29 -24.22 37.53 1.21
CA PRO A 29 -23.90 38.87 1.67
C PRO A 29 -23.79 38.93 3.19
N ALA A 30 -23.22 40.00 3.74
CA ALA A 30 -22.95 40.13 5.18
C ALA A 30 -24.21 40.29 6.05
N ASP A 31 -25.26 40.89 5.51
CA ASP A 31 -26.50 41.22 6.20
C ASP A 31 -27.59 40.14 6.12
N ASN A 32 -27.52 39.28 5.13
CA ASN A 32 -28.39 38.10 4.99
C ASN A 32 -27.64 36.97 4.25
N PRO A 33 -26.74 36.28 4.92
CA PRO A 33 -25.86 35.33 4.27
C PRO A 33 -26.60 34.18 3.59
N THR A 34 -26.28 33.95 2.32
CA THR A 34 -26.74 32.79 1.54
C THR A 34 -25.60 31.88 1.17
N VAL A 35 -24.33 32.32 1.35
CA VAL A 35 -23.11 31.59 1.06
C VAL A 35 -22.15 31.70 2.25
N ALA A 36 -21.57 30.58 2.66
CA ALA A 36 -20.49 30.53 3.63
C ALA A 36 -19.33 29.73 3.07
N ARG A 37 -18.10 30.21 3.29
CA ARG A 37 -16.88 29.45 2.99
C ARG A 37 -16.16 29.09 4.28
N LEU A 38 -15.85 27.82 4.41
CA LEU A 38 -15.15 27.27 5.56
C LEU A 38 -13.89 26.54 5.13
N SER A 39 -12.90 26.50 6.01
CA SER A 39 -11.71 25.68 5.83
C SER A 39 -11.43 24.81 7.05
N GLY A 40 -10.97 23.57 6.82
CA GLY A 40 -10.62 22.64 7.88
C GLY A 40 -10.12 21.32 7.28
N HIS A 41 -9.30 20.59 8.02
CA HIS A 41 -8.80 19.27 7.63
C HIS A 41 -8.19 19.20 6.21
N GLY A 42 -7.55 20.29 5.76
CA GLY A 42 -7.00 20.41 4.41
C GLY A 42 -8.04 20.64 3.30
N LEU A 43 -9.32 20.78 3.64
CA LEU A 43 -10.42 21.05 2.72
C LEU A 43 -10.90 22.49 2.79
N ARG A 44 -11.47 22.94 1.67
CA ARG A 44 -12.27 24.18 1.59
C ARG A 44 -13.68 23.83 1.16
N LEU A 45 -14.67 24.28 1.94
CA LEU A 45 -16.08 24.06 1.71
C LEU A 45 -16.73 25.39 1.31
N CYS A 46 -17.64 25.35 0.35
CA CYS A 46 -18.54 26.45 0.02
C CYS A 46 -19.97 25.95 0.20
N ILE A 47 -20.61 26.36 1.25
CA ILE A 47 -22.02 26.06 1.54
C ILE A 47 -22.87 27.20 0.93
N ASP A 48 -23.75 26.86 -0.01
CA ASP A 48 -24.51 27.84 -0.78
C ASP A 48 -25.97 27.39 -0.94
N GLN A 49 -26.88 28.25 -0.51
CA GLN A 49 -28.32 28.00 -0.62
C GLN A 49 -28.86 27.92 -2.06
N ASN A 50 -28.10 28.42 -3.02
CA ASN A 50 -28.47 28.35 -4.45
C ASN A 50 -27.84 27.11 -5.15
N THR A 51 -26.98 26.36 -4.48
CA THR A 51 -26.38 25.17 -5.03
C THR A 51 -27.39 24.02 -5.02
N VAL A 52 -27.57 23.40 -6.17
CA VAL A 52 -28.41 22.19 -6.34
C VAL A 52 -27.49 21.01 -6.68
N CYS A 53 -27.17 20.21 -5.69
CA CYS A 53 -26.44 18.95 -5.85
C CYS A 53 -26.84 17.96 -4.77
N GLU A 54 -26.55 16.70 -5.00
CA GLU A 54 -26.67 15.68 -3.94
C GLU A 54 -25.62 15.94 -2.84
N PRO A 55 -25.99 15.90 -1.57
CA PRO A 55 -25.06 16.05 -0.46
C PRO A 55 -23.98 14.97 -0.48
N PRO A 56 -22.68 15.34 -0.47
CA PRO A 56 -21.59 14.38 -0.56
C PRO A 56 -21.32 13.69 0.77
N THR A 57 -20.49 12.63 0.69
CA THR A 57 -19.80 12.08 1.86
C THR A 57 -18.38 12.62 1.91
N ILE A 58 -17.98 13.17 3.05
CA ILE A 58 -16.63 13.67 3.32
C ILE A 58 -16.00 12.73 4.35
N ARG A 59 -14.89 12.10 3.99
CA ARG A 59 -14.08 11.32 4.92
C ARG A 59 -12.99 12.19 5.51
N LEU A 60 -12.86 12.18 6.83
CA LEU A 60 -11.85 12.89 7.58
C LEU A 60 -10.91 11.88 8.26
N ASP A 61 -9.64 11.85 7.84
CA ASP A 61 -8.63 10.98 8.42
C ASP A 61 -8.04 11.62 9.69
N ILE A 62 -8.86 11.69 10.73
CA ILE A 62 -8.47 12.21 12.04
C ILE A 62 -8.73 11.18 13.13
N ASN A 63 -7.80 11.10 14.09
CA ASN A 63 -7.99 10.31 15.29
C ASN A 63 -8.95 11.04 16.22
N LEU A 64 -10.17 10.52 16.35
CA LEU A 64 -11.08 10.96 17.40
C LEU A 64 -10.60 10.39 18.75
N ALA A 65 -10.83 11.16 19.82
CA ALA A 65 -10.60 10.67 21.17
C ALA A 65 -11.39 9.37 21.42
N PRO A 66 -10.84 8.41 22.22
CA PRO A 66 -11.39 7.05 22.38
C PRO A 66 -12.85 6.92 22.81
N ASP A 67 -13.42 7.98 23.34
CA ASP A 67 -14.79 8.05 23.85
C ASP A 67 -15.82 8.54 22.82
N ARG A 68 -15.40 8.88 21.61
CA ARG A 68 -16.29 9.32 20.52
C ARG A 68 -16.56 8.18 19.53
N HIS A 69 -17.47 7.28 19.89
CA HIS A 69 -17.89 6.13 19.06
C HIS A 69 -18.74 6.47 17.83
N ARG A 70 -18.74 7.70 17.33
CA ARG A 70 -19.52 8.07 16.14
C ARG A 70 -18.61 8.19 14.93
N HIS A 71 -18.44 7.09 14.22
CA HIS A 71 -17.71 7.05 12.96
C HIS A 71 -18.44 7.70 11.78
N HIS A 72 -19.71 8.06 11.95
CA HIS A 72 -20.55 8.64 10.91
C HIS A 72 -21.48 9.70 11.51
N LEU A 73 -21.42 10.91 10.98
CA LEU A 73 -22.29 12.03 11.35
C LEU A 73 -22.96 12.60 10.10
N GLN A 74 -24.16 13.11 10.23
CA GLN A 74 -24.89 13.75 9.15
C GLN A 74 -25.15 15.21 9.49
N ALA A 75 -24.72 16.11 8.59
CA ALA A 75 -25.01 17.52 8.65
C ALA A 75 -26.49 17.81 8.35
N PRO A 76 -27.04 18.95 8.76
CA PRO A 76 -28.40 19.33 8.45
C PRO A 76 -28.71 19.35 6.95
N ASN A 77 -27.76 19.73 6.11
CA ASN A 77 -27.87 19.71 4.64
C ASN A 77 -27.78 18.31 4.02
N GLY A 78 -27.65 17.25 4.82
CA GLY A 78 -27.51 15.88 4.36
C GLY A 78 -26.09 15.41 4.08
N THR A 79 -25.08 16.30 4.12
CA THR A 79 -23.66 15.89 3.97
C THR A 79 -23.26 14.94 5.09
N SER A 80 -22.64 13.82 4.72
CA SER A 80 -22.14 12.83 5.67
C SER A 80 -20.68 13.11 5.99
N LEU A 81 -20.31 13.21 7.28
CA LEU A 81 -18.93 13.14 7.74
C LEU A 81 -18.61 11.72 8.23
N VAL A 82 -17.63 11.08 7.61
CA VAL A 82 -17.12 9.77 8.01
C VAL A 82 -15.71 9.98 8.56
N PHE A 83 -15.48 9.56 9.79
CA PHE A 83 -14.16 9.64 10.40
C PHE A 83 -13.38 8.37 10.05
N GLY A 84 -12.08 8.54 9.71
CA GLY A 84 -11.21 7.42 9.36
C GLY A 84 -11.20 6.38 10.46
N GLU A 85 -11.50 5.15 10.12
CA GLU A 85 -11.27 4.04 11.01
C GLU A 85 -9.76 3.85 11.14
N GLN A 86 -9.26 3.71 12.38
CA GLN A 86 -7.97 3.04 12.57
C GLN A 86 -8.07 1.68 11.86
N PRO A 87 -7.06 1.26 11.10
CA PRO A 87 -7.07 -0.10 10.59
C PRO A 87 -7.29 -1.02 11.79
N GLU A 88 -8.39 -1.78 11.75
CA GLU A 88 -8.63 -2.79 12.76
C GLU A 88 -7.39 -3.68 12.80
N THR A 89 -6.82 -3.86 13.98
CA THR A 89 -5.76 -4.86 14.17
C THR A 89 -6.38 -6.20 13.79
N MET A 90 -5.94 -6.78 12.67
CA MET A 90 -6.48 -8.03 12.19
C MET A 90 -6.32 -9.09 13.28
N PRO A 91 -7.39 -9.79 13.66
CA PRO A 91 -7.28 -10.82 14.67
C PRO A 91 -6.31 -11.91 14.20
N VAL A 92 -5.40 -12.30 15.07
CA VAL A 92 -4.48 -13.42 14.77
C VAL A 92 -5.34 -14.67 14.58
N PRO A 93 -5.30 -15.35 13.41
CA PRO A 93 -6.09 -16.56 13.21
C PRO A 93 -5.63 -17.63 14.20
N THR A 94 -6.59 -18.33 14.78
CA THR A 94 -6.33 -19.45 15.68
C THR A 94 -6.10 -20.78 14.95
N ASN A 95 -6.32 -20.80 13.64
CA ASN A 95 -6.17 -21.98 12.79
C ASN A 95 -5.58 -21.60 11.44
N TYR A 96 -4.50 -22.27 11.07
CA TYR A 96 -3.84 -22.14 9.76
C TYR A 96 -4.19 -23.35 8.91
N PRO A 97 -5.05 -23.22 7.88
CA PRO A 97 -5.39 -24.35 7.02
C PRO A 97 -4.17 -24.79 6.23
N PHE A 98 -4.08 -26.10 5.98
CA PHE A 98 -3.16 -26.61 4.97
C PHE A 98 -3.77 -26.36 3.59
N GLU A 99 -3.06 -25.61 2.75
CA GLU A 99 -3.53 -25.24 1.41
C GLU A 99 -2.55 -25.68 0.33
N VAL A 100 -3.10 -26.09 -0.80
CA VAL A 100 -2.33 -26.41 -2.01
C VAL A 100 -3.02 -25.74 -3.19
N THR A 101 -2.38 -24.75 -3.79
CA THR A 101 -2.82 -24.16 -5.06
C THR A 101 -2.02 -24.74 -6.21
N ARG A 102 -2.66 -24.97 -7.36
CA ARG A 102 -2.04 -25.54 -8.54
C ARG A 102 -2.11 -24.57 -9.71
N GLN A 103 -1.03 -24.48 -10.49
CA GLN A 103 -0.94 -23.57 -11.65
C GLN A 103 -1.96 -23.91 -12.77
N ALA A 104 -2.45 -25.14 -12.82
CA ALA A 104 -3.42 -25.57 -13.84
C ALA A 104 -4.77 -24.81 -13.78
N ASN A 105 -5.04 -24.09 -12.69
CA ASN A 105 -6.24 -23.26 -12.54
C ASN A 105 -5.94 -21.81 -12.98
N ALA A 106 -5.46 -21.63 -14.22
CA ALA A 106 -5.06 -20.32 -14.77
C ALA A 106 -6.20 -19.29 -14.86
N ASP A 107 -7.45 -19.72 -14.72
CA ASP A 107 -8.64 -18.85 -14.76
C ASP A 107 -8.79 -17.95 -13.51
N GLU A 108 -7.93 -18.11 -12.51
CA GLU A 108 -7.94 -17.34 -11.26
C GLU A 108 -7.01 -16.11 -11.27
N GLN A 109 -6.38 -15.80 -12.40
CA GLN A 109 -5.53 -14.62 -12.50
C GLN A 109 -6.35 -13.33 -12.62
N VAL A 110 -5.95 -12.31 -11.86
CA VAL A 110 -6.53 -10.97 -11.97
C VAL A 110 -5.48 -9.99 -12.49
N THR A 111 -5.93 -9.05 -13.33
CA THR A 111 -5.06 -7.97 -13.79
C THR A 111 -4.99 -6.91 -12.69
N GLY A 112 -3.79 -6.61 -12.25
CA GLY A 112 -3.51 -5.60 -11.24
C GLY A 112 -2.72 -4.41 -11.80
N ARG A 113 -1.91 -3.79 -10.94
CA ARG A 113 -1.12 -2.61 -11.24
C ARG A 113 -0.18 -2.86 -12.44
N ALA A 114 0.00 -1.82 -13.26
CA ALA A 114 0.86 -1.82 -14.45
C ALA A 114 0.58 -2.96 -15.45
N GLY A 115 -0.63 -3.56 -15.41
CA GLY A 115 -1.01 -4.65 -16.30
C GLY A 115 -0.44 -6.02 -15.92
N MET A 116 0.19 -6.14 -14.76
CA MET A 116 0.69 -7.41 -14.24
C MET A 116 -0.47 -8.34 -13.86
N LEU A 117 -0.28 -9.64 -14.04
CA LEU A 117 -1.25 -10.67 -13.68
C LEU A 117 -0.91 -11.26 -12.31
N TYR A 118 -1.89 -11.31 -11.44
CA TYR A 118 -1.75 -11.77 -10.06
C TYR A 118 -2.56 -13.04 -9.82
N ARG A 119 -2.01 -14.00 -9.13
CA ARG A 119 -2.69 -15.20 -8.64
C ARG A 119 -2.34 -15.42 -7.18
N ASP A 120 -3.34 -15.52 -6.32
CA ASP A 120 -3.17 -15.79 -4.90
C ASP A 120 -2.72 -17.24 -4.68
N LEU A 121 -1.64 -17.43 -3.92
CA LEU A 121 -1.08 -18.74 -3.59
C LEU A 121 -1.60 -19.27 -2.25
N ILE A 122 -2.13 -18.39 -1.41
CA ILE A 122 -2.71 -18.68 -0.09
C ILE A 122 -4.09 -18.02 -0.01
N PRO A 123 -5.15 -18.62 -0.61
CA PRO A 123 -6.48 -17.99 -0.70
C PRO A 123 -7.09 -17.59 0.66
N SER A 124 -6.81 -18.32 1.72
CA SER A 124 -7.26 -17.95 3.08
C SER A 124 -6.54 -16.72 3.63
N ARG A 125 -5.36 -16.39 3.05
CA ARG A 125 -4.45 -15.33 3.54
C ARG A 125 -4.21 -15.41 5.05
N PHE A 126 -4.40 -16.58 5.63
CA PHE A 126 -4.36 -16.83 7.07
C PHE A 126 -5.15 -15.80 7.87
N GLY A 127 -6.41 -15.54 7.42
CA GLY A 127 -7.28 -14.55 8.06
C GLY A 127 -6.82 -13.10 7.89
N GLY A 128 -5.99 -12.81 6.88
CA GLY A 128 -5.47 -11.47 6.58
C GLY A 128 -4.04 -11.21 7.06
N GLN A 129 -3.38 -12.18 7.66
CA GLN A 129 -2.02 -12.01 8.16
C GLN A 129 -0.99 -11.94 7.04
N MET A 130 -1.15 -12.73 5.98
CA MET A 130 -0.15 -12.85 4.93
C MET A 130 -0.82 -12.99 3.56
N ILE A 131 -0.23 -12.39 2.55
CA ILE A 131 -0.49 -12.68 1.16
C ILE A 131 0.75 -13.30 0.54
N ALA A 132 0.56 -14.33 -0.29
CA ALA A 132 1.57 -14.83 -1.19
C ALA A 132 0.99 -14.81 -2.60
N SER A 133 1.61 -14.05 -3.49
CA SER A 133 1.14 -13.86 -4.87
C SER A 133 2.14 -14.40 -5.86
N HIS A 134 1.66 -15.14 -6.85
CA HIS A 134 2.37 -15.37 -8.09
C HIS A 134 2.02 -14.23 -9.05
N ILE A 135 3.03 -13.46 -9.43
CA ILE A 135 2.88 -12.32 -10.33
C ILE A 135 3.57 -12.65 -11.63
N SER A 136 2.91 -12.41 -12.76
CA SER A 136 3.49 -12.67 -14.08
C SER A 136 3.30 -11.50 -15.04
N ILE A 137 4.29 -11.35 -15.94
CA ILE A 137 4.26 -10.44 -17.09
C ILE A 137 4.53 -11.29 -18.33
N PRO A 138 3.48 -11.64 -19.11
CA PRO A 138 3.64 -12.51 -20.28
C PRO A 138 4.50 -11.92 -21.38
N VAL A 139 4.35 -10.61 -21.64
CA VAL A 139 5.07 -9.88 -22.69
C VAL A 139 6.03 -8.91 -22.04
N GLY A 140 7.31 -9.13 -22.26
CA GLY A 140 8.38 -8.29 -21.72
C GLY A 140 8.51 -6.92 -22.37
N GLY A 141 9.45 -6.14 -21.87
CA GLY A 141 9.74 -4.77 -22.29
C GLY A 141 9.55 -3.77 -21.16
N PRO A 142 9.49 -2.48 -21.48
CA PRO A 142 9.28 -1.41 -20.51
C PRO A 142 7.95 -1.59 -19.76
N VAL A 143 8.00 -1.48 -18.42
CA VAL A 143 6.80 -1.56 -17.57
C VAL A 143 6.34 -0.16 -17.21
N ASN A 144 5.07 0.16 -17.48
CA ASN A 144 4.47 1.45 -17.15
C ASN A 144 4.08 1.49 -15.66
N ASP A 145 5.09 1.49 -14.80
CA ASP A 145 4.94 1.56 -13.36
C ASP A 145 5.30 2.95 -12.83
N MET A 146 4.71 3.33 -11.70
CA MET A 146 4.98 4.58 -11.01
C MET A 146 5.83 4.33 -9.76
N VAL A 147 6.55 5.35 -9.29
CA VAL A 147 7.20 5.30 -7.99
C VAL A 147 6.15 5.13 -6.91
N HIS A 148 6.31 4.12 -6.08
CA HIS A 148 5.34 3.79 -5.03
C HIS A 148 6.03 3.11 -3.84
N PHE A 149 5.31 3.00 -2.74
CA PHE A 149 5.73 2.26 -1.55
C PHE A 149 4.53 1.60 -0.87
N HIS A 150 4.82 0.61 -0.04
CA HIS A 150 3.81 -0.16 0.66
C HIS A 150 3.87 0.06 2.17
N GLU A 151 2.70 0.10 2.81
CA GLU A 151 2.56 0.09 4.27
C GLU A 151 2.51 -1.36 4.76
N VAL A 152 3.64 -2.03 4.71
CA VAL A 152 3.81 -3.44 5.09
C VAL A 152 4.64 -3.56 6.37
N GLU A 153 4.52 -4.67 7.05
CA GLU A 153 5.45 -5.09 8.11
C GLU A 153 6.62 -5.87 7.53
N PHE A 154 6.36 -6.62 6.46
CA PHE A 154 7.37 -7.37 5.71
C PHE A 154 6.94 -7.54 4.26
N GLN A 155 7.88 -7.46 3.32
CA GLN A 155 7.64 -7.81 1.93
C GLN A 155 8.91 -8.39 1.31
N LEU A 156 8.72 -9.47 0.54
CA LEU A 156 9.79 -10.16 -0.18
C LEU A 156 9.33 -10.43 -1.60
N ILE A 157 10.22 -10.16 -2.56
CA ILE A 157 10.05 -10.54 -3.97
C ILE A 157 11.12 -11.56 -4.32
N TYR A 158 10.72 -12.71 -4.84
CA TYR A 158 11.58 -13.76 -5.34
C TYR A 158 11.36 -13.92 -6.85
N CYS A 159 12.42 -13.81 -7.64
CA CYS A 159 12.34 -14.06 -9.07
C CYS A 159 12.36 -15.58 -9.34
N TYR A 160 11.24 -16.07 -9.87
CA TYR A 160 11.08 -17.50 -10.18
C TYR A 160 11.49 -17.83 -11.60
N ARG A 161 11.15 -16.94 -12.57
CA ARG A 161 11.43 -17.15 -13.98
C ARG A 161 11.57 -15.82 -14.73
N GLY A 162 12.39 -15.80 -15.78
CA GLY A 162 12.67 -14.57 -16.52
C GLY A 162 13.59 -13.65 -15.72
N TRP A 163 13.54 -12.37 -15.99
CA TRP A 163 14.26 -11.33 -15.24
C TRP A 163 13.41 -10.07 -15.14
N VAL A 164 13.64 -9.29 -14.09
CA VAL A 164 13.00 -7.99 -13.89
C VAL A 164 14.02 -6.95 -13.45
N LYS A 165 13.92 -5.76 -14.04
CA LYS A 165 14.73 -4.59 -13.70
C LYS A 165 13.92 -3.67 -12.79
N VAL A 166 14.44 -3.42 -11.60
CA VAL A 166 13.79 -2.62 -10.56
C VAL A 166 14.74 -1.57 -10.01
N VAL A 167 14.20 -0.50 -9.47
CA VAL A 167 14.97 0.57 -8.84
C VAL A 167 14.38 0.90 -7.49
N TYR A 168 15.26 1.16 -6.50
CA TYR A 168 14.90 1.41 -5.11
C TYR A 168 15.53 2.70 -4.60
N GLU A 169 14.80 3.38 -3.73
CA GLU A 169 15.24 4.60 -3.05
C GLU A 169 16.55 4.35 -2.30
N ASP A 170 17.56 5.18 -2.59
CA ASP A 170 18.90 5.17 -1.98
C ASP A 170 19.68 3.84 -2.07
N GLN A 171 19.30 2.99 -3.02
CA GLN A 171 19.98 1.72 -3.26
C GLN A 171 20.85 1.76 -4.54
N GLY A 172 21.09 2.97 -5.08
CA GLY A 172 21.93 3.16 -6.27
C GLY A 172 21.23 2.88 -7.58
N GLU A 173 22.00 2.41 -8.55
CA GLU A 173 21.52 2.13 -9.91
C GLU A 173 20.46 1.01 -9.93
N PRO A 174 19.60 1.00 -10.97
CA PRO A 174 18.65 -0.09 -11.15
C PRO A 174 19.33 -1.45 -11.15
N LEU A 175 18.74 -2.39 -10.43
CA LEU A 175 19.21 -3.76 -10.35
C LEU A 175 18.35 -4.73 -11.16
N ILE A 176 18.91 -5.86 -11.55
CA ILE A 176 18.21 -6.93 -12.24
C ILE A 176 18.09 -8.11 -11.29
N LEU A 177 16.87 -8.62 -11.13
CA LEU A 177 16.61 -9.89 -10.47
C LEU A 177 16.51 -10.98 -11.52
N ASN A 178 17.38 -11.98 -11.41
CA ASN A 178 17.36 -13.19 -12.21
C ASN A 178 16.72 -14.36 -11.43
N PRO A 179 16.39 -15.49 -12.08
CA PRO A 179 15.84 -16.63 -11.37
C PRO A 179 16.70 -17.07 -10.19
N GLY A 180 16.09 -17.16 -9.02
CA GLY A 180 16.77 -17.47 -7.76
C GLY A 180 17.15 -16.25 -6.92
N ASP A 181 17.17 -15.05 -7.50
CA ASP A 181 17.42 -13.82 -6.75
C ASP A 181 16.18 -13.41 -5.96
N CYS A 182 16.38 -12.73 -4.85
CA CYS A 182 15.29 -12.11 -4.12
C CYS A 182 15.70 -10.77 -3.50
N VAL A 183 14.69 -9.95 -3.21
CA VAL A 183 14.86 -8.70 -2.47
C VAL A 183 13.84 -8.63 -1.35
N THR A 184 14.22 -8.01 -0.23
CA THR A 184 13.24 -7.47 0.72
C THR A 184 12.87 -6.06 0.29
N GLN A 185 11.60 -5.71 0.48
CA GLN A 185 11.09 -4.35 0.31
C GLN A 185 10.64 -3.82 1.68
N PRO A 186 11.55 -3.18 2.44
CA PRO A 186 11.21 -2.67 3.77
C PRO A 186 10.03 -1.70 3.76
N PRO A 187 9.32 -1.55 4.90
CA PRO A 187 8.20 -0.63 5.02
C PRO A 187 8.52 0.78 4.51
N GLY A 188 7.76 1.24 3.53
CA GLY A 188 7.88 2.60 3.02
C GLY A 188 9.03 2.88 2.05
N ILE A 189 9.86 1.90 1.67
CA ILE A 189 10.89 2.10 0.65
C ILE A 189 10.24 2.37 -0.71
N ARG A 190 10.59 3.49 -1.36
CA ARG A 190 10.09 3.82 -2.69
C ARG A 190 10.80 2.98 -3.73
N HIS A 191 10.02 2.48 -4.66
CA HIS A 191 10.55 1.65 -5.75
C HIS A 191 9.63 1.68 -6.97
N ARG A 192 10.12 1.17 -8.08
CA ARG A 192 9.30 0.86 -9.25
C ARG A 192 9.96 -0.19 -10.14
N VAL A 193 9.13 -0.91 -10.89
CA VAL A 193 9.55 -1.82 -11.96
C VAL A 193 9.81 -1.01 -13.23
N LEU A 194 10.94 -1.22 -13.87
CA LEU A 194 11.33 -0.50 -15.08
C LEU A 194 11.12 -1.31 -16.36
N GLU A 195 11.48 -2.60 -16.30
CA GLU A 195 11.51 -3.46 -17.47
C GLU A 195 11.48 -4.94 -17.04
N SER A 196 10.97 -5.80 -17.89
CA SER A 196 11.00 -7.25 -17.66
C SER A 196 11.31 -8.03 -18.94
N SER A 197 11.73 -9.27 -18.77
CA SER A 197 11.76 -10.25 -19.87
C SER A 197 10.35 -10.72 -20.21
N ASP A 198 10.22 -11.34 -21.38
CA ASP A 198 9.04 -12.16 -21.69
C ASP A 198 8.87 -13.26 -20.64
N ASN A 199 7.63 -13.58 -20.32
CA ASN A 199 7.25 -14.62 -19.38
C ASN A 199 7.97 -14.47 -18.01
N LEU A 200 8.09 -13.24 -17.52
CA LEU A 200 8.53 -13.00 -16.15
C LEU A 200 7.53 -13.62 -15.18
N GLU A 201 8.06 -14.32 -14.17
CA GLU A 201 7.29 -14.81 -13.03
C GLU A 201 8.04 -14.51 -11.73
N VAL A 202 7.36 -13.85 -10.78
CA VAL A 202 7.88 -13.60 -9.44
C VAL A 202 6.90 -14.09 -8.39
N ILE A 203 7.43 -14.44 -7.23
CA ILE A 203 6.65 -14.72 -6.02
C ILE A 203 6.81 -13.55 -5.09
N GLU A 204 5.69 -12.97 -4.69
CA GLU A 204 5.63 -11.92 -3.68
C GLU A 204 5.04 -12.48 -2.39
N ILE A 205 5.66 -12.14 -1.26
CA ILE A 205 5.14 -12.42 0.08
C ILE A 205 5.00 -11.08 0.79
N GLY A 206 3.80 -10.77 1.28
CA GLY A 206 3.51 -9.52 1.99
C GLY A 206 2.79 -9.77 3.33
N VAL A 207 3.14 -8.99 4.32
CA VAL A 207 2.55 -8.97 5.67
C VAL A 207 2.26 -7.51 6.05
N PRO A 208 1.03 -7.17 6.44
CA PRO A 208 -0.19 -7.97 6.38
C PRO A 208 -0.69 -8.21 4.94
N ALA A 209 -1.66 -9.10 4.77
CA ALA A 209 -2.23 -9.44 3.45
C ALA A 209 -2.92 -8.24 2.78
N ILE A 210 -3.55 -7.37 3.56
CA ILE A 210 -4.19 -6.14 3.09
C ILE A 210 -3.36 -4.97 3.61
N HIS A 211 -2.77 -4.23 2.70
CA HIS A 211 -1.95 -3.07 3.00
C HIS A 211 -2.11 -1.99 1.94
N MET A 212 -1.80 -0.76 2.32
CA MET A 212 -1.87 0.37 1.39
C MET A 212 -0.66 0.38 0.46
N THR A 213 -0.92 0.70 -0.81
CA THR A 213 0.09 1.07 -1.79
C THR A 213 -0.07 2.56 -2.09
N ASN A 214 0.94 3.33 -1.77
CA ASN A 214 0.95 4.78 -1.94
C ASN A 214 1.82 5.14 -3.15
N ILE A 215 1.32 6.02 -4.01
CA ILE A 215 2.08 6.56 -5.15
C ILE A 215 2.82 7.81 -4.70
N ASP A 216 4.11 7.86 -5.00
CA ASP A 216 4.93 9.05 -4.77
C ASP A 216 5.15 9.76 -6.11
N HIS A 217 4.51 10.91 -6.29
CA HIS A 217 4.58 11.70 -7.51
C HIS A 217 5.75 12.67 -7.53
N GLU A 218 6.42 12.86 -6.38
CA GLU A 218 7.46 13.86 -6.21
C GLU A 218 8.87 13.27 -6.30
N LEU A 219 9.03 12.00 -5.91
CA LEU A 219 10.33 11.35 -5.91
C LEU A 219 10.67 10.75 -7.28
N GLU A 220 11.82 11.13 -7.81
CA GLU A 220 12.40 10.48 -9.00
C GLU A 220 13.42 9.40 -8.60
N LEU A 221 13.36 8.25 -9.28
CA LEU A 221 14.31 7.15 -9.10
C LEU A 221 15.13 6.89 -10.38
N PRO A 222 16.45 6.60 -10.25
CA PRO A 222 17.19 6.44 -9.01
C PRO A 222 17.43 7.75 -8.29
N THR A 223 17.50 7.73 -6.95
CA THR A 223 18.00 8.84 -6.16
C THR A 223 19.51 9.02 -6.34
N SER A 224 20.02 10.22 -6.09
CA SER A 224 21.46 10.49 -6.18
C SER A 224 22.27 9.88 -5.05
N ALA A 225 21.62 9.46 -3.96
CA ALA A 225 22.26 8.86 -2.80
C ALA A 225 22.40 7.33 -2.97
N PHE A 226 23.47 6.78 -2.41
CA PHE A 226 23.65 5.34 -2.22
C PHE A 226 23.88 5.06 -0.74
N LEU A 227 22.86 4.59 -0.04
CA LEU A 227 22.82 4.38 1.40
C LEU A 227 22.38 2.94 1.72
N PRO A 228 23.20 1.92 1.44
CA PRO A 228 22.79 0.50 1.55
C PRO A 228 22.42 0.10 2.98
N GLU A 229 22.91 0.82 3.99
CA GLU A 229 22.58 0.57 5.40
C GLU A 229 21.40 1.40 5.91
N ARG A 230 20.72 2.14 5.04
CA ARG A 230 19.54 2.93 5.43
C ARG A 230 18.44 2.01 5.95
N VAL A 231 17.86 2.43 7.08
CA VAL A 231 16.77 1.72 7.75
C VAL A 231 15.43 2.34 7.37
N PHE A 232 14.50 1.52 6.93
CA PHE A 232 13.11 1.87 6.60
C PHE A 232 12.20 1.06 7.51
N GLY A 233 11.39 1.69 8.34
CA GLY A 233 10.49 0.99 9.27
C GLY A 233 11.19 -0.03 10.18
N GLY A 234 12.46 0.18 10.49
CA GLY A 234 13.23 -0.75 11.32
C GLY A 234 13.96 -1.86 10.55
N GLN A 235 13.79 -1.97 9.25
CA GLN A 235 14.40 -2.99 8.38
C GLN A 235 15.31 -2.35 7.34
N ARG A 236 16.19 -3.14 6.75
CA ARG A 236 17.07 -2.71 5.65
C ARG A 236 16.67 -3.41 4.36
N PHE A 237 16.95 -2.75 3.26
CA PHE A 237 16.89 -3.39 1.96
C PHE A 237 17.92 -4.53 1.89
N CYS A 238 17.52 -5.66 1.32
CA CYS A 238 18.41 -6.79 1.06
C CYS A 238 18.22 -7.25 -0.37
N HIS A 239 19.32 -7.37 -1.11
CA HIS A 239 19.36 -7.98 -2.45
C HIS A 239 20.23 -9.23 -2.39
N HIS A 240 19.57 -10.39 -2.38
CA HIS A 240 20.24 -11.67 -2.53
C HIS A 240 20.43 -11.99 -4.01
N VAL A 241 21.67 -12.20 -4.40
CA VAL A 241 22.05 -12.64 -5.75
C VAL A 241 22.44 -14.12 -5.69
N ALA A 242 21.59 -14.97 -6.24
CA ALA A 242 21.69 -16.43 -6.10
C ALA A 242 23.03 -17.01 -6.57
N ASP A 243 23.56 -16.50 -7.67
CA ASP A 243 24.82 -16.98 -8.26
C ASP A 243 26.07 -16.59 -7.44
N ARG A 244 25.92 -15.64 -6.52
CA ARG A 244 27.06 -15.20 -5.67
C ARG A 244 27.18 -15.98 -4.38
N ILE A 245 26.13 -16.69 -3.97
CA ILE A 245 26.08 -17.40 -2.69
C ILE A 245 26.05 -18.90 -2.96
N PRO A 246 27.07 -19.66 -2.51
CA PRO A 246 27.11 -21.10 -2.72
C PRO A 246 26.03 -21.82 -1.95
N TRP A 247 25.59 -22.94 -2.48
CA TRP A 247 24.77 -23.87 -1.73
C TRP A 247 25.59 -24.53 -0.62
N LEU A 248 25.08 -24.47 0.59
CA LEU A 248 25.64 -25.17 1.74
C LEU A 248 24.91 -26.49 1.93
N ILE A 249 25.63 -27.53 2.34
CA ILE A 249 25.02 -28.77 2.82
C ILE A 249 24.54 -28.49 4.23
N ASP A 250 23.26 -28.74 4.50
CA ASP A 250 22.73 -28.65 5.86
C ASP A 250 23.31 -29.79 6.69
N HIS A 251 24.27 -29.45 7.54
CA HIS A 251 24.94 -30.43 8.40
C HIS A 251 24.15 -30.73 9.70
N GLU A 252 23.07 -29.99 9.98
CA GLU A 252 22.26 -30.21 11.18
C GLU A 252 21.38 -31.44 11.03
N ASP A 253 20.92 -31.75 9.82
CA ASP A 253 20.22 -33.02 9.54
C ASP A 253 21.17 -34.08 9.02
N LYS A 254 21.85 -34.77 9.91
CA LYS A 254 22.79 -35.88 9.58
C LYS A 254 22.16 -37.05 8.80
N ASN A 255 20.84 -37.07 8.68
CA ASN A 255 20.09 -38.15 8.00
C ASN A 255 19.59 -37.75 6.61
N ASN A 256 19.70 -36.48 6.22
CA ASN A 256 19.18 -35.99 4.94
C ASN A 256 20.23 -35.19 4.17
N THR A 257 20.99 -35.88 3.31
CA THR A 257 22.00 -35.25 2.46
C THR A 257 21.45 -34.67 1.16
N ASP A 258 20.13 -34.75 0.94
CA ASP A 258 19.49 -34.36 -0.32
C ASP A 258 19.08 -32.88 -0.35
N PHE A 259 19.01 -32.22 0.82
CA PHE A 259 18.72 -30.80 0.92
C PHE A 259 19.98 -29.95 0.96
N LYS A 260 19.92 -28.83 0.25
CA LYS A 260 20.94 -27.78 0.28
C LYS A 260 20.27 -26.48 0.66
N ALA A 261 20.90 -25.70 1.53
CA ALA A 261 20.46 -24.38 1.91
C ALA A 261 21.47 -23.31 1.45
N ARG A 262 21.01 -22.09 1.30
CA ARG A 262 21.88 -20.91 1.15
C ARG A 262 21.35 -19.77 2.01
N GLU A 263 22.26 -19.00 2.55
CA GLU A 263 21.92 -17.80 3.31
C GLU A 263 21.49 -16.68 2.35
N THR A 264 20.34 -16.08 2.59
CA THR A 264 19.80 -15.00 1.75
C THR A 264 20.05 -13.62 2.31
N GLY A 265 20.42 -13.51 3.58
CA GLY A 265 20.54 -12.24 4.29
C GLY A 265 19.21 -11.62 4.75
N VAL A 266 18.09 -12.23 4.37
CA VAL A 266 16.73 -11.71 4.66
C VAL A 266 16.49 -11.59 6.16
N GLN A 267 16.84 -12.63 6.94
CA GLN A 267 16.65 -12.62 8.39
C GLN A 267 17.38 -11.44 9.06
N ALA A 268 18.62 -11.20 8.68
CA ALA A 268 19.41 -10.11 9.24
C ALA A 268 18.88 -8.73 8.83
N ALA A 269 18.38 -8.61 7.59
CA ALA A 269 17.85 -7.36 7.06
C ALA A 269 16.48 -7.02 7.67
N SER A 270 15.61 -8.01 7.87
CA SER A 270 14.25 -7.85 8.41
C SER A 270 14.20 -7.89 9.94
N ARG A 271 15.31 -8.12 10.64
CA ARG A 271 15.39 -8.37 12.10
C ARG A 271 14.61 -9.61 12.55
N GLY A 272 14.48 -10.60 11.68
CA GLY A 272 13.84 -11.87 11.99
C GLY A 272 12.30 -11.81 11.91
N VAL A 273 11.75 -10.83 11.23
CA VAL A 273 10.31 -10.78 10.94
C VAL A 273 9.95 -11.88 9.96
#